data_230c5beb5c9f66b019f502729aed7d82
#
_entry.id   230c5beb5c9f66b019f502729aed7d82
#
_cell.length_a   1.000
_cell.length_b   1.000
_cell.length_c   1.000
_cell.angle_alpha   90.00
_cell.angle_beta   90.00
_cell.angle_gamma   90.00
#
_symmetry.space_group_name_H-M   'P 1'
#
loop_
_entity.id
_entity.type
_entity.pdbx_description
1 polymer ?
#
loop_
_entity_poly.entity_id
_entity_poly.type
_entity_poly.pdbx_seq_one_letter_code
_entity_poly.pdbx_strand_id
1 'polypeptide(L)'
;AYKYQSLAAGFMNRNADPFIVTVEPKPNDEPIHYNSHSGQEFNLVLEGRMMLSIDGKDLILNEGDSLYFNSKLPHGMKALDGKKVRFLAVIM
;
A
#
# COMPACT_ATOMS: atom_id res chain seq x y z
N ALA A 1 1.82 0.02 12.45
CA ALA A 1 2.88 -0.83 11.95
C ALA A 1 2.43 -1.57 10.70
N TYR A 2 3.37 -1.77 9.77
CA TYR A 2 3.11 -2.49 8.53
C TYR A 2 3.83 -3.82 8.57
N LYS A 3 3.17 -4.86 8.06
CA LYS A 3 3.80 -6.15 7.81
C LYS A 3 3.90 -6.35 6.31
N TYR A 4 5.05 -6.83 5.86
CA TYR A 4 5.29 -7.12 4.45
C TYR A 4 5.62 -8.60 4.30
N GLN A 5 4.89 -9.27 3.41
CA GLN A 5 5.16 -10.66 3.06
C GLN A 5 5.50 -10.74 1.58
N SER A 6 6.75 -11.06 1.27
CA SER A 6 7.17 -11.23 -0.11
C SER A 6 6.52 -12.48 -0.71
N LEU A 7 6.02 -12.34 -1.93
CA LEU A 7 5.40 -13.45 -2.67
C LEU A 7 6.35 -14.07 -3.70
N ALA A 8 7.52 -13.47 -3.91
CA ALA A 8 8.44 -13.91 -4.95
C ALA A 8 9.89 -13.97 -4.47
N ALA A 9 10.11 -14.17 -3.18
CA ALA A 9 11.46 -14.14 -2.60
C ALA A 9 12.40 -15.19 -3.23
N GLY A 10 11.85 -16.31 -3.69
CA GLY A 10 12.63 -17.38 -4.29
C GLY A 10 12.99 -17.17 -5.76
N PHE A 11 12.46 -16.13 -6.39
CA PHE A 11 12.74 -15.85 -7.79
C PHE A 11 13.85 -14.82 -7.91
N MET A 12 14.99 -15.23 -8.47
CA MET A 12 16.15 -14.36 -8.61
C MET A 12 16.00 -13.42 -9.81
N ASN A 13 16.52 -12.19 -9.67
CA ASN A 13 16.53 -11.18 -10.73
C ASN A 13 15.12 -10.82 -11.23
N ARG A 14 14.14 -10.84 -10.36
CA ARG A 14 12.78 -10.46 -10.71
C ARG A 14 12.70 -8.96 -11.01
N ASN A 15 11.84 -8.59 -11.95
CA ASN A 15 11.63 -7.20 -12.37
C ASN A 15 10.55 -6.50 -11.54
N ALA A 16 9.82 -7.24 -10.74
CA ALA A 16 8.76 -6.73 -9.88
C ALA A 16 8.79 -7.45 -8.55
N ASP A 17 8.48 -6.73 -7.49
CA ASP A 17 8.44 -7.26 -6.14
C ASP A 17 7.00 -7.27 -5.63
N PRO A 18 6.32 -8.42 -5.68
CA PRO A 18 4.96 -8.53 -5.15
C PRO A 18 4.98 -8.84 -3.65
N PHE A 19 4.16 -8.09 -2.90
CA PHE A 19 4.02 -8.27 -1.46
C PHE A 19 2.54 -8.32 -1.07
N ILE A 20 2.24 -9.07 -0.02
CA ILE A 20 1.04 -8.82 0.76
C ILE A 20 1.44 -7.86 1.89
N VAL A 21 0.77 -6.72 1.95
CA VAL A 21 1.00 -5.71 2.97
C VAL A 21 -0.19 -5.71 3.91
N THR A 22 0.08 -5.79 5.21
CA THR A 22 -0.94 -5.68 6.24
C THR A 22 -0.70 -4.39 7.02
N VAL A 23 -1.73 -3.55 7.10
CA VAL A 23 -1.70 -2.29 7.83
C VAL A 23 -2.67 -2.39 8.98
N GLU A 24 -2.15 -2.24 10.20
CA GLU A 24 -2.99 -2.22 11.39
C GLU A 24 -3.63 -0.85 11.58
N PRO A 25 -4.84 -0.79 12.14
CA PRO A 25 -5.47 0.50 12.41
C PRO A 25 -4.68 1.27 13.46
N LYS A 26 -4.64 2.59 13.31
CA LYS A 26 -3.98 3.52 14.21
C LYS A 26 -4.98 4.55 14.71
N PRO A 27 -4.67 5.28 15.79
CA PRO A 27 -5.50 6.40 16.21
C PRO A 27 -5.73 7.40 15.08
N ASN A 28 -6.93 7.97 15.02
CA ASN A 28 -7.32 8.86 13.92
C ASN A 28 -6.45 10.12 13.81
N ASP A 29 -5.84 10.55 14.91
CA ASP A 29 -4.98 11.73 14.94
C ASP A 29 -3.53 11.42 14.57
N GLU A 30 -3.19 10.17 14.35
CA GLU A 30 -1.83 9.82 13.96
C GLU A 30 -1.62 10.14 12.47
N PRO A 31 -0.57 10.90 12.13
CA PRO A 31 -0.34 11.29 10.75
C PRO A 31 0.13 10.11 9.89
N ILE A 32 -0.17 10.19 8.60
CA ILE A 32 0.34 9.23 7.62
C ILE A 32 1.83 9.49 7.41
N HIS A 33 2.62 8.42 7.41
CA HIS A 33 4.03 8.48 7.02
C HIS A 33 4.14 8.34 5.51
N TYR A 34 4.86 9.27 4.89
CA TYR A 34 5.02 9.31 3.44
C TYR A 34 6.38 8.75 3.04
N ASN A 35 6.37 7.97 1.96
CA ASN A 35 7.57 7.43 1.35
C ASN A 35 7.61 7.80 -0.13
N SER A 36 8.81 7.80 -0.70
CA SER A 36 9.02 7.93 -2.13
C SER A 36 10.12 6.97 -2.55
N HIS A 37 9.96 6.35 -3.69
CA HIS A 37 11.02 5.51 -4.26
C HIS A 37 10.90 5.50 -5.78
N SER A 38 11.98 5.11 -6.45
CA SER A 38 11.97 5.06 -7.92
C SER A 38 11.05 3.96 -8.41
N GLY A 39 10.56 4.11 -9.63
CA GLY A 39 9.74 3.10 -10.28
C GLY A 39 8.26 3.37 -10.16
N GLN A 40 7.51 2.30 -10.21
CA GLN A 40 6.05 2.33 -10.23
C GLN A 40 5.52 1.29 -9.26
N GLU A 41 4.26 1.45 -8.88
CA GLU A 41 3.63 0.56 -7.91
C GLU A 41 2.18 0.30 -8.29
N PHE A 42 1.73 -0.94 -8.09
CA PHE A 42 0.34 -1.34 -8.23
C PHE A 42 -0.18 -1.83 -6.89
N ASN A 43 -1.35 -1.37 -6.47
CA ASN A 43 -2.01 -1.81 -5.24
C ASN A 43 -3.39 -2.36 -5.56
N LEU A 44 -3.74 -3.48 -4.93
CA LEU A 44 -5.08 -4.09 -5.00
C LEU A 44 -5.52 -4.43 -3.58
N VAL A 45 -6.62 -3.85 -3.13
CA VAL A 45 -7.15 -4.10 -1.78
C VAL A 45 -7.81 -5.46 -1.72
N LEU A 46 -7.34 -6.31 -0.83
CA LEU A 46 -7.83 -7.68 -0.62
C LEU A 46 -8.81 -7.77 0.54
N GLU A 47 -8.61 -6.96 1.58
CA GLU A 47 -9.41 -7.00 2.80
C GLU A 47 -9.42 -5.61 3.44
N GLY A 48 -10.60 -5.14 3.85
CA GLY A 48 -10.76 -3.86 4.53
C GLY A 48 -10.87 -2.67 3.60
N ARG A 49 -10.79 -1.47 4.17
CA ARG A 49 -10.81 -0.20 3.42
C ARG A 49 -9.56 0.59 3.75
N MET A 50 -9.00 1.21 2.76
CA MET A 50 -7.72 1.90 2.89
C MET A 50 -7.83 3.32 2.35
N MET A 51 -7.24 4.27 3.07
CA MET A 51 -6.94 5.58 2.50
C MET A 51 -5.53 5.51 1.93
N LEU A 52 -5.39 5.84 0.66
CA LEU A 52 -4.09 5.96 0.00
C LEU A 52 -3.90 7.43 -0.36
N SER A 53 -2.88 8.05 0.24
CA SER A 53 -2.56 9.45 -0.02
C SER A 53 -1.38 9.50 -0.98
N ILE A 54 -1.56 10.16 -2.12
CA ILE A 54 -0.54 10.29 -3.15
C ILE A 54 -0.43 11.74 -3.56
N ASP A 55 0.75 12.31 -3.39
CA ASP A 55 1.04 13.69 -3.81
C ASP A 55 -0.01 14.67 -3.29
N GLY A 56 -0.41 14.52 -2.02
CA GLY A 56 -1.38 15.38 -1.35
C GLY A 56 -2.84 15.07 -1.66
N LYS A 57 -3.13 14.04 -2.44
CA LYS A 57 -4.50 13.62 -2.76
C LYS A 57 -4.84 12.35 -2.00
N ASP A 58 -5.98 12.36 -1.31
CA ASP A 58 -6.45 11.22 -0.53
C ASP A 58 -7.49 10.45 -1.33
N LEU A 59 -7.25 9.15 -1.48
CA LEU A 59 -8.13 8.23 -2.20
C LEU A 59 -8.60 7.14 -1.26
N ILE A 60 -9.89 6.85 -1.29
CA ILE A 60 -10.47 5.75 -0.52
C ILE A 60 -10.58 4.54 -1.44
N LEU A 61 -9.94 3.44 -1.04
CA LEU A 61 -9.99 2.18 -1.77
C LEU A 61 -10.75 1.14 -0.93
N ASN A 62 -11.77 0.56 -1.53
CA ASN A 62 -12.55 -0.53 -0.97
C ASN A 62 -11.99 -1.88 -1.43
N GLU A 63 -12.45 -2.97 -0.83
CA GLU A 63 -12.07 -4.31 -1.28
C GLU A 63 -12.31 -4.45 -2.78
N GLY A 64 -11.31 -4.97 -3.49
CA GLY A 64 -11.36 -5.15 -4.93
C GLY A 64 -10.92 -3.93 -5.74
N ASP A 65 -10.78 -2.76 -5.12
CA ASP A 65 -10.28 -1.57 -5.81
C ASP A 65 -8.78 -1.67 -6.00
N SER A 66 -8.30 -1.11 -7.11
CA SER A 66 -6.89 -1.11 -7.43
C SER A 66 -6.44 0.26 -7.95
N LEU A 67 -5.15 0.51 -7.85
CA LEU A 67 -4.53 1.75 -8.32
C LEU A 67 -3.11 1.48 -8.77
N TYR A 68 -2.72 2.09 -9.87
CA TYR A 68 -1.36 2.07 -10.40
C TYR A 68 -0.81 3.48 -10.38
N PHE A 69 0.38 3.69 -9.82
CA PHE A 69 0.90 5.04 -9.67
C PHE A 69 2.42 5.10 -9.76
N ASN A 70 2.92 6.33 -9.93
CA ASN A 70 4.34 6.63 -9.94
C ASN A 70 4.85 6.71 -8.50
N SER A 71 5.73 5.78 -8.12
CA SER A 71 6.24 5.68 -6.76
C SER A 71 7.13 6.83 -6.33
N LYS A 72 7.58 7.67 -7.25
CA LYS A 72 8.36 8.88 -6.91
C LYS A 72 7.52 9.92 -6.21
N LEU A 73 6.21 9.91 -6.43
CA LEU A 73 5.30 10.80 -5.74
C LEU A 73 5.22 10.39 -4.27
N PRO A 74 5.26 11.34 -3.32
CA PRO A 74 5.10 11.02 -1.92
C PRO A 74 3.80 10.29 -1.69
N HIS A 75 3.84 9.12 -1.05
CA HIS A 75 2.66 8.31 -0.85
C HIS A 75 2.70 7.61 0.52
N GLY A 76 1.53 7.34 1.03
CA GLY A 76 1.35 6.65 2.29
C GLY A 76 -0.07 6.13 2.41
N MET A 77 -0.32 5.26 3.38
CA MET A 77 -1.62 4.65 3.53
C MET A 77 -2.04 4.56 4.98
N LYS A 78 -3.33 4.34 5.18
CA LYS A 78 -3.94 4.27 6.48
C LYS A 78 -5.12 3.30 6.42
N ALA A 79 -5.21 2.41 7.42
CA ALA A 79 -6.38 1.53 7.56
C ALA A 79 -7.55 2.35 8.10
N LEU A 80 -8.74 2.10 7.56
CA LEU A 80 -9.97 2.79 7.93
C LEU A 80 -10.87 1.89 8.79
N ASP A 81 -11.91 2.51 9.37
CA ASP A 81 -12.97 1.83 10.12
C ASP A 81 -12.47 1.07 11.36
N GLY A 82 -11.29 1.42 11.88
CA GLY A 82 -10.72 0.73 13.03
C GLY A 82 -10.39 -0.74 12.76
N LYS A 83 -10.23 -1.11 11.50
CA LYS A 83 -9.95 -2.49 11.07
C LYS A 83 -8.68 -2.54 10.26
N LYS A 84 -7.95 -3.66 10.35
CA LYS A 84 -6.77 -3.87 9.51
C LYS A 84 -7.15 -3.90 8.04
N VAL A 85 -6.20 -3.54 7.20
CA VAL A 85 -6.33 -3.68 5.75
C VAL A 85 -5.20 -4.59 5.25
N ARG A 86 -5.52 -5.41 4.26
CA ARG A 86 -4.54 -6.21 3.53
C ARG A 86 -4.64 -5.87 2.06
N PHE A 87 -3.50 -5.64 1.44
CA PHE A 87 -3.49 -5.35 0.01
C PHE A 87 -2.28 -5.97 -0.65
N LEU A 88 -2.43 -6.28 -1.94
CA LEU A 88 -1.32 -6.68 -2.79
C LEU A 88 -0.62 -5.42 -3.26
N ALA A 89 0.68 -5.33 -3.03
CA ALA A 89 1.53 -4.28 -3.57
C ALA A 89 2.54 -4.91 -4.52
N VAL A 90 2.58 -4.43 -5.75
CA VAL A 90 3.60 -4.85 -6.72
C VAL A 90 4.48 -3.64 -6.97
N ILE A 91 5.74 -3.72 -6.55
CA ILE A 91 6.72 -2.64 -6.66
C ILE A 91 7.66 -2.96 -7.81
N MET A 92 7.81 -2.01 -8.72
CA MET A 92 8.60 -2.20 -9.93
C MET A 92 9.71 -1.17 -10.04
#